data_a2a2a5940a30ce4b074f2ec939ff8f81
#
_entry.id   a2a2a5940a30ce4b074f2ec939ff8f81
#
_cell.length_a   1.000
_cell.length_b   1.000
_cell.length_c   1.000
_cell.angle_alpha   90.00
_cell.angle_beta   90.00
_cell.angle_gamma   90.00
#
_symmetry.space_group_name_H-M   'P 1'
#
loop_
_entity.id
_entity.type
_entity.pdbx_description
1 polymer ?
#
loop_
_entity_poly.entity_id
_entity_poly.type
_entity_poly.pdbx_seq_one_letter_code
_entity_poly.pdbx_strand_id
1 'polypeptide(L)'
;MIVKKIMEGDIMKITLDEAAKEKLSAYLDSNKQLLLTFEDGVGPYSQHAMIHMQTQFSINIISPEMEKADYDEKIPSNIGDFWIKGYSREDLQEEMRIKFNPRLSAFSLSGEGGMIDDNLGFKDFTKN
;
A
#
# COMPACT_ATOMS: atom_id res chain seq x y z
N MET A 1 -26.99 6.46 10.78
CA MET A 1 -27.18 5.05 10.76
C MET A 1 -25.89 4.30 10.94
N ILE A 2 -25.89 3.46 11.88
CA ILE A 2 -24.70 2.73 12.24
C ILE A 2 -24.16 1.87 11.13
N VAL A 3 -25.05 1.26 10.43
CA VAL A 3 -24.66 0.41 9.33
C VAL A 3 -23.84 1.16 8.32
N LYS A 4 -24.24 2.37 8.05
CA LYS A 4 -23.53 3.15 7.09
C LYS A 4 -22.11 3.44 7.56
N LYS A 5 -21.98 3.71 8.83
CA LYS A 5 -20.69 4.00 9.36
C LYS A 5 -19.76 2.81 9.28
N ILE A 6 -20.28 1.65 9.54
CA ILE A 6 -19.48 0.46 9.43
C ILE A 6 -19.04 0.25 8.01
N MET A 7 -19.94 0.51 7.09
CA MET A 7 -19.61 0.29 5.70
C MET A 7 -18.62 1.29 5.18
N GLU A 8 -18.54 2.43 5.79
CA GLU A 8 -17.57 3.40 5.37
C GLU A 8 -16.17 2.86 5.43
N GLY A 9 -15.88 2.10 6.45
CA GLY A 9 -14.56 1.53 6.57
C GLY A 9 -14.29 0.51 5.49
N ASP A 10 -15.35 -0.06 4.94
CA ASP A 10 -15.20 -1.12 3.96
C ASP A 10 -15.20 -0.62 2.54
N ILE A 11 -15.45 0.66 2.32
CA ILE A 11 -15.51 1.11 0.94
C ILE A 11 -14.18 1.50 0.36
N MET A 12 -13.16 1.57 1.18
CA MET A 12 -11.83 1.78 0.62
C MET A 12 -11.39 0.55 -0.11
N LYS A 13 -10.87 0.74 -1.30
CA LYS A 13 -10.33 -0.38 -2.04
C LYS A 13 -9.27 0.10 -3.02
N ILE A 14 -8.40 -0.79 -3.40
CA ILE A 14 -7.32 -0.52 -4.33
C ILE A 14 -7.44 -1.47 -5.49
N THR A 15 -7.35 -0.93 -6.70
CA THR A 15 -7.36 -1.75 -7.91
C THR A 15 -6.02 -1.58 -8.59
N LEU A 16 -5.36 -2.68 -8.88
CA LEU A 16 -4.10 -2.64 -9.60
C LEU A 16 -4.36 -2.86 -11.07
N ASP A 17 -3.63 -2.13 -11.93
CA ASP A 17 -3.76 -2.40 -13.34
C ASP A 17 -3.00 -3.70 -13.66
N GLU A 18 -3.09 -4.16 -14.89
CA GLU A 18 -2.49 -5.45 -15.25
C GLU A 18 -1.00 -5.47 -15.03
N ALA A 19 -0.31 -4.39 -15.37
CA ALA A 19 1.14 -4.34 -15.21
C ALA A 19 1.53 -4.40 -13.74
N ALA A 20 0.80 -3.69 -12.88
CA ALA A 20 1.08 -3.71 -11.45
C ALA A 20 0.78 -5.08 -10.87
N LYS A 21 -0.31 -5.69 -11.31
CA LYS A 21 -0.70 -7.01 -10.84
C LYS A 21 0.37 -8.02 -11.18
N GLU A 22 0.83 -8.00 -12.42
CA GLU A 22 1.85 -8.92 -12.86
C GLU A 22 3.13 -8.73 -12.07
N LYS A 23 3.51 -7.48 -11.90
CA LYS A 23 4.76 -7.18 -11.23
C LYS A 23 4.75 -7.66 -9.79
N LEU A 24 3.68 -7.37 -9.07
CA LEU A 24 3.60 -7.75 -7.67
C LEU A 24 3.34 -9.23 -7.47
N SER A 25 2.59 -9.84 -8.36
CA SER A 25 2.29 -11.26 -8.22
C SER A 25 3.54 -12.11 -8.25
N ALA A 26 4.59 -11.64 -8.90
CA ALA A 26 5.84 -12.38 -8.94
C ALA A 26 6.47 -12.52 -7.55
N TYR A 27 6.12 -11.63 -6.63
CA TYR A 27 6.69 -11.65 -5.28
C TYR A 27 5.78 -12.35 -4.27
N LEU A 28 4.54 -12.63 -4.66
CA LEU A 28 3.56 -13.12 -3.71
C LEU A 28 3.43 -14.63 -3.78
N ASP A 29 3.27 -15.24 -2.63
CA ASP A 29 2.83 -16.62 -2.53
C ASP A 29 2.00 -16.67 -1.27
N SER A 30 1.59 -17.86 -0.86
CA SER A 30 0.64 -17.97 0.23
C SER A 30 1.19 -17.48 1.57
N ASN A 31 2.49 -17.29 1.65
CA ASN A 31 3.10 -16.85 2.90
C ASN A 31 3.48 -15.40 2.93
N LYS A 32 2.99 -14.62 1.97
CA LYS A 32 3.40 -13.23 1.93
C LYS A 32 2.22 -12.31 2.19
N GLN A 33 2.52 -11.15 2.72
CA GLN A 33 1.51 -10.13 2.96
C GLN A 33 1.98 -8.81 2.38
N LEU A 34 1.01 -7.99 2.01
CA LEU A 34 1.29 -6.70 1.41
C LEU A 34 1.03 -5.59 2.40
N LEU A 35 1.94 -4.64 2.43
CA LEU A 35 1.76 -3.42 3.22
C LEU A 35 1.76 -2.23 2.29
N LEU A 36 0.96 -1.23 2.60
CA LEU A 36 1.07 0.07 1.99
C LEU A 36 1.48 1.01 3.10
N THR A 37 2.75 1.35 3.13
CA THR A 37 3.36 2.03 4.25
C THR A 37 3.47 3.52 4.01
N PHE A 38 2.89 4.31 4.93
CA PHE A 38 3.11 5.74 4.94
C PHE A 38 4.52 5.97 5.49
N GLU A 39 5.35 6.68 4.73
CA GLU A 39 6.77 6.81 5.04
C GLU A 39 6.99 7.94 6.02
N ASP A 40 6.69 7.69 7.27
CA ASP A 40 6.79 8.70 8.32
C ASP A 40 7.75 8.28 9.43
N GLY A 41 8.48 7.20 9.24
CA GLY A 41 9.46 6.76 10.24
C GLY A 41 8.88 5.91 11.33
N VAL A 42 7.59 5.62 11.30
CA VAL A 42 6.96 4.81 12.34
C VAL A 42 6.92 3.35 11.89
N GLY A 43 7.42 2.48 12.77
CA GLY A 43 7.43 1.06 12.51
C GLY A 43 8.65 0.60 11.76
N PRO A 44 8.87 -0.73 11.71
CA PRO A 44 10.13 -1.26 11.18
C PRO A 44 10.25 -1.19 9.67
N TYR A 45 9.17 -0.92 8.96
CA TYR A 45 9.23 -0.94 7.50
C TYR A 45 9.22 0.44 6.88
N SER A 46 9.05 1.48 7.69
CA SER A 46 8.98 2.83 7.20
C SER A 46 10.38 3.43 7.16
N GLN A 47 10.65 4.19 6.12
CA GLN A 47 11.91 4.89 6.01
C GLN A 47 11.85 6.14 6.85
N HIS A 48 13.02 6.61 7.24
CA HIS A 48 13.07 7.87 7.96
C HIS A 48 12.73 9.01 7.04
N ALA A 49 12.40 10.11 7.64
CA ALA A 49 12.03 11.29 6.91
C ALA A 49 12.97 11.50 5.77
N MET A 50 12.40 11.61 4.64
CA MET A 50 13.17 11.81 3.47
C MET A 50 13.28 13.28 3.23
N ILE A 51 14.44 13.68 2.92
CA ILE A 51 14.65 15.07 2.67
C ILE A 51 13.89 15.53 1.46
N HIS A 52 13.82 14.68 0.49
CA HIS A 52 13.17 15.06 -0.75
C HIS A 52 11.71 14.81 -0.76
N MET A 53 11.29 13.87 0.02
CA MET A 53 9.87 13.59 0.19
C MET A 53 9.13 13.35 -1.08
N GLN A 54 9.79 12.75 -2.03
CA GLN A 54 9.11 12.44 -3.26
C GLN A 54 8.24 11.22 -3.15
N THR A 55 8.59 10.34 -2.24
CA THR A 55 7.83 9.12 -2.02
C THR A 55 7.20 9.21 -0.65
N GLN A 56 5.89 9.26 -0.61
CA GLN A 56 5.17 9.34 0.64
C GLN A 56 4.69 7.98 1.12
N PHE A 57 4.49 7.06 0.19
CA PHE A 57 4.07 5.71 0.53
C PHE A 57 4.99 4.72 -0.15
N SER A 58 5.00 3.51 0.36
CA SER A 58 5.72 2.43 -0.30
C SER A 58 4.92 1.15 -0.20
N ILE A 59 5.16 0.26 -1.15
CA ILE A 59 4.60 -1.09 -1.11
C ILE A 59 5.66 -1.98 -0.51
N ASN A 60 5.30 -2.72 0.51
CA ASN A 60 6.23 -3.63 1.16
C ASN A 60 5.66 -5.03 1.19
N ILE A 61 6.54 -6.00 1.17
CA ILE A 61 6.14 -7.40 1.26
C ILE A 61 6.80 -7.98 2.49
N ILE A 62 6.00 -8.61 3.32
CA ILE A 62 6.49 -9.25 4.54
C ILE A 62 5.93 -10.65 4.64
N SER A 63 6.50 -11.47 5.49
CA SER A 63 5.91 -12.77 5.79
C SER A 63 5.04 -12.66 7.03
N PRO A 64 4.13 -13.61 7.22
CA PRO A 64 3.13 -13.50 8.31
C PRO A 64 3.73 -13.40 9.70
N GLU A 65 4.90 -13.98 9.91
CA GLU A 65 5.49 -13.94 11.24
C GLU A 65 6.22 -12.65 11.53
N MET A 66 6.38 -11.79 10.54
CA MET A 66 7.09 -10.53 10.75
C MET A 66 6.17 -9.55 11.45
N GLU A 67 6.78 -8.67 12.23
CA GLU A 67 6.00 -7.74 13.03
C GLU A 67 5.19 -6.79 12.17
N LYS A 68 3.91 -6.60 12.52
CA LYS A 68 3.12 -5.60 11.85
C LYS A 68 2.12 -4.97 12.80
N ALA A 69 2.55 -4.76 14.04
CA ALA A 69 1.68 -4.22 15.08
C ALA A 69 1.09 -2.87 14.71
N ASP A 70 1.84 -2.05 14.00
CA ASP A 70 1.36 -0.73 13.60
C ASP A 70 0.37 -0.77 12.44
N TYR A 71 0.31 -1.90 11.75
CA TYR A 71 -0.54 -2.03 10.56
C TYR A 71 -1.83 -2.69 10.95
N ASP A 72 -2.72 -1.89 11.50
CA ASP A 72 -3.91 -2.39 12.16
C ASP A 72 -5.17 -2.31 11.33
N GLU A 73 -5.07 -1.90 10.08
CA GLU A 73 -6.22 -1.88 9.19
C GLU A 73 -5.82 -2.42 7.84
N LYS A 74 -6.79 -2.88 7.07
CA LYS A 74 -6.49 -3.41 5.77
C LYS A 74 -7.45 -2.86 4.73
N ILE A 75 -6.98 -2.80 3.50
CA ILE A 75 -7.75 -2.33 2.38
C ILE A 75 -7.75 -3.44 1.33
N PRO A 76 -8.91 -3.91 0.90
CA PRO A 76 -8.95 -4.98 -0.10
C PRO A 76 -8.48 -4.50 -1.46
N SER A 77 -7.90 -5.38 -2.21
CA SER A 77 -7.49 -5.10 -3.57
C SER A 77 -7.74 -6.34 -4.42
N ASN A 78 -7.50 -6.20 -5.71
CA ASN A 78 -7.70 -7.33 -6.61
C ASN A 78 -6.55 -8.34 -6.57
N ILE A 79 -5.57 -8.15 -5.69
CA ILE A 79 -4.54 -9.17 -5.48
C ILE A 79 -4.40 -9.54 -4.00
N GLY A 80 -5.34 -9.12 -3.16
CA GLY A 80 -5.30 -9.41 -1.75
C GLY A 80 -5.34 -8.12 -0.96
N ASP A 81 -5.27 -8.25 0.35
CA ASP A 81 -5.38 -7.10 1.22
C ASP A 81 -4.05 -6.38 1.37
N PHE A 82 -4.12 -5.05 1.39
CA PHE A 82 -2.98 -4.24 1.80
C PHE A 82 -3.20 -3.83 3.23
N TRP A 83 -2.22 -4.09 4.08
CA TRP A 83 -2.30 -3.64 5.47
C TRP A 83 -1.71 -2.24 5.57
N ILE A 84 -2.35 -1.39 6.35
CA ILE A 84 -1.91 -0.01 6.51
C ILE A 84 -1.88 0.35 7.96
N LYS A 85 -1.12 1.40 8.28
CA LYS A 85 -1.23 2.03 9.58
C LYS A 85 -2.52 2.83 9.55
N GLY A 86 -3.43 2.51 10.47
CA GLY A 86 -4.78 3.05 10.37
C GLY A 86 -4.85 4.56 10.28
N TYR A 87 -3.98 5.25 11.00
CA TYR A 87 -3.99 6.70 10.96
C TYR A 87 -3.63 7.26 9.60
N SER A 88 -2.99 6.47 8.74
CA SER A 88 -2.61 6.97 7.42
C SER A 88 -3.79 7.02 6.46
N ARG A 89 -4.94 6.55 6.87
CA ARG A 89 -6.13 6.61 6.02
C ARG A 89 -6.47 8.02 5.62
N GLU A 90 -6.10 8.98 6.44
CA GLU A 90 -6.41 10.37 6.13
C GLU A 90 -5.73 10.83 4.85
N ASP A 91 -4.64 10.19 4.50
CA ASP A 91 -3.90 10.56 3.30
C ASP A 91 -4.28 9.70 2.11
N LEU A 92 -5.28 8.86 2.27
CA LEU A 92 -5.72 7.95 1.23
C LEU A 92 -7.15 8.30 0.82
N GLN A 93 -7.63 7.63 -0.19
CA GLN A 93 -8.96 7.88 -0.73
C GLN A 93 -9.73 6.57 -0.81
N GLU A 94 -11.01 6.66 -1.14
CA GLU A 94 -11.84 5.48 -1.12
C GLU A 94 -11.56 4.55 -2.29
N GLU A 95 -11.56 5.09 -3.50
CA GLU A 95 -11.30 4.27 -4.68
C GLU A 95 -9.95 4.65 -5.21
N MET A 96 -9.01 3.73 -5.09
CA MET A 96 -7.65 4.02 -5.46
C MET A 96 -7.17 3.04 -6.51
N ARG A 97 -6.14 3.44 -7.23
CA ARG A 97 -5.53 2.61 -8.25
C ARG A 97 -4.03 2.64 -8.10
N ILE A 98 -3.43 1.48 -8.27
CA ILE A 98 -1.99 1.37 -8.34
C ILE A 98 -1.65 0.94 -9.75
N LYS A 99 -0.78 1.69 -10.39
CA LYS A 99 -0.31 1.40 -11.74
C LYS A 99 1.18 1.20 -11.71
N PHE A 100 1.65 0.35 -12.61
CA PHE A 100 3.08 0.15 -12.77
C PHE A 100 3.48 0.58 -14.17
N ASN A 101 4.49 1.42 -14.25
CA ASN A 101 5.02 1.87 -15.52
C ASN A 101 6.30 1.09 -15.79
N PRO A 102 6.31 0.14 -16.73
CA PRO A 102 7.50 -0.68 -16.95
C PRO A 102 8.68 0.11 -17.48
N ARG A 103 8.42 1.19 -18.18
CA ARG A 103 9.51 1.99 -18.72
C ARG A 103 10.30 2.68 -17.64
N LEU A 104 9.61 3.12 -16.61
CA LEU A 104 10.24 3.81 -15.50
C LEU A 104 10.49 2.89 -14.32
N SER A 105 10.00 1.68 -14.38
CA SER A 105 10.03 0.74 -13.25
C SER A 105 9.46 1.41 -12.00
N ALA A 106 8.34 2.05 -12.16
CA ALA A 106 7.78 2.82 -11.05
C ALA A 106 6.30 2.54 -10.87
N PHE A 107 5.88 2.49 -9.60
CA PHE A 107 4.48 2.37 -9.26
C PHE A 107 3.93 3.74 -8.92
N SER A 108 2.65 3.92 -9.18
CA SER A 108 1.97 5.15 -8.75
C SER A 108 0.67 4.79 -8.05
N LEU A 109 0.22 5.69 -7.20
CA LEU A 109 -1.02 5.53 -6.46
C LEU A 109 -1.87 6.76 -6.72
N SER A 110 -3.08 6.54 -7.19
CA SER A 110 -4.00 7.65 -7.45
C SER A 110 -5.38 7.28 -6.95
N GLY A 111 -6.23 8.27 -6.83
CA GLY A 111 -7.61 8.07 -6.40
C GLY A 111 -8.53 9.01 -7.15
N GLU A 112 -9.78 9.11 -6.69
CA GLU A 112 -10.75 9.98 -7.35
C GLU A 112 -10.29 11.41 -7.36
N GLY A 113 -9.58 11.83 -6.35
CA GLY A 113 -9.13 13.21 -6.26
C GLY A 113 -7.84 13.48 -6.98
N GLY A 114 -7.26 12.49 -7.65
CA GLY A 114 -6.04 12.69 -8.41
C GLY A 114 -4.89 11.86 -7.86
N MET A 115 -3.69 12.26 -8.25
CA MET A 115 -2.50 11.51 -7.88
C MET A 115 -2.21 11.67 -6.39
N ILE A 116 -1.98 10.55 -5.72
CA ILE A 116 -1.58 10.55 -4.31
C ILE A 116 -0.06 10.47 -4.21
N ASP A 117 0.53 9.55 -4.97
CA ASP A 117 2.00 9.39 -4.96
C ASP A 117 2.41 8.86 -6.33
N ASP A 118 3.17 9.65 -7.07
CA ASP A 118 3.52 9.25 -8.42
C ASP A 118 4.77 8.38 -8.46
N ASN A 119 5.32 8.06 -7.31
CA ASN A 119 6.51 7.22 -7.26
C ASN A 119 6.55 6.46 -5.96
N LEU A 120 5.68 5.46 -5.86
CA LEU A 120 5.64 4.60 -4.68
C LEU A 120 6.96 3.88 -4.52
N GLY A 121 7.44 3.81 -3.30
CA GLY A 121 8.59 2.97 -3.02
C GLY A 121 8.18 1.51 -3.07
N PHE A 122 9.16 0.64 -3.17
CA PHE A 122 8.90 -0.79 -3.15
C PHE A 122 10.06 -1.50 -2.46
N LYS A 123 9.74 -2.35 -1.52
CA LYS A 123 10.76 -3.15 -0.88
C LYS A 123 10.18 -4.46 -0.37
N ASP A 124 10.86 -5.54 -0.72
CA ASP A 124 10.49 -6.86 -0.25
C ASP A 124 11.36 -7.20 0.95
N PHE A 125 10.77 -7.13 2.13
CA PHE A 125 11.50 -7.37 3.37
C PHE A 125 11.70 -8.86 3.66
N THR A 126 11.13 -9.73 2.85
CA THR A 126 11.34 -11.17 3.04
C THR A 126 12.63 -11.65 2.42
N LYS A 127 13.29 -10.81 1.65
CA LYS A 127 14.56 -11.16 1.03
C LYS A 127 15.72 -10.58 1.79
N ASN A 128 16.79 -11.31 1.83
CA ASN A 128 17.98 -10.86 2.55
C ASN A 128 18.96 -10.18 1.64
#